data_9a63a372369c7cdcd8df926fa30b3b9e
#
_entry.id   9a63a372369c7cdcd8df926fa30b3b9e
#
_cell.length_a   1.000
_cell.length_b   1.000
_cell.length_c   1.000
_cell.angle_alpha   90.00
_cell.angle_beta   90.00
_cell.angle_gamma   90.00
#
_symmetry.space_group_name_H-M   'P 1'
#
loop_
_entity.id
_entity.type
_entity.pdbx_description
1 polymer ?
#
loop_
_entity_poly.entity_id
_entity_poly.type
_entity_poly.pdbx_seq_one_letter_code
_entity_poly.pdbx_strand_id
1 'polypeptide(L)'
;MSPSTTDAWVGVRRSPRYKVNLPIRLFAVVQNRKTVLQGRSHDLSREGMAIYIPAELQTGQMVQIEFVIPKSQQRLGVNAIVRCSTGFRCGVEFQNLTPLDLECLSQYCKELATLA
;
A
#
# COMPACT_ATOMS: atom_id res chain seq x y z
N MET A 1 -5.58 -14.58 23.03
CA MET A 1 -4.70 -14.83 21.89
C MET A 1 -4.06 -13.53 21.45
N SER A 2 -2.77 -13.55 21.26
CA SER A 2 -2.09 -12.39 20.76
C SER A 2 -2.06 -12.45 19.24
N PRO A 3 -2.70 -11.54 18.54
CA PRO A 3 -2.63 -11.55 17.09
C PRO A 3 -1.22 -11.25 16.62
N SER A 4 -0.83 -11.89 15.54
CA SER A 4 0.40 -11.51 14.86
C SER A 4 0.24 -10.11 14.28
N THR A 5 1.34 -9.51 13.81
CA THR A 5 1.25 -8.22 13.14
C THR A 5 0.29 -8.28 11.95
N THR A 6 0.32 -9.40 11.22
CA THR A 6 -0.59 -9.58 10.09
C THR A 6 -2.04 -9.65 10.56
N ASP A 7 -2.29 -10.35 11.66
CA ASP A 7 -3.66 -10.43 12.19
C ASP A 7 -4.14 -9.07 12.67
N ALA A 8 -3.28 -8.29 13.31
CA ALA A 8 -3.63 -6.95 13.73
C ALA A 8 -3.97 -6.06 12.52
N TRP A 9 -3.20 -6.16 11.46
CA TRP A 9 -3.46 -5.44 10.22
C TRP A 9 -4.81 -5.87 9.62
N VAL A 10 -5.04 -7.17 9.56
CA VAL A 10 -6.30 -7.72 9.05
C VAL A 10 -7.47 -7.26 9.92
N GLY A 11 -7.27 -7.20 11.24
CA GLY A 11 -8.33 -6.82 12.16
C GLY A 11 -8.83 -5.40 12.00
N VAL A 12 -7.99 -4.48 11.47
CA VAL A 12 -8.40 -3.10 11.23
C VAL A 12 -8.89 -2.89 9.80
N ARG A 13 -8.80 -3.88 8.98
CA ARG A 13 -9.21 -3.77 7.58
C ARG A 13 -10.73 -3.72 7.51
N ARG A 14 -11.24 -2.68 6.85
CA ARG A 14 -12.68 -2.44 6.72
C ARG A 14 -13.18 -2.58 5.30
N SER A 15 -12.28 -2.70 4.35
CA SER A 15 -12.62 -2.77 2.94
C SER A 15 -12.08 -4.05 2.34
N PRO A 16 -12.76 -4.59 1.33
CA PRO A 16 -12.25 -5.76 0.64
C PRO A 16 -10.89 -5.47 0.02
N ARG A 17 -10.09 -6.51 -0.06
CA ARG A 17 -8.80 -6.48 -0.75
C ARG A 17 -8.94 -7.17 -2.09
N TYR A 18 -8.26 -6.61 -3.07
CA TYR A 18 -8.29 -7.11 -4.45
C TYR A 18 -6.88 -7.41 -4.89
N LYS A 19 -6.71 -8.51 -5.59
CA LYS A 19 -5.41 -8.87 -6.15
C LYS A 19 -5.11 -7.95 -7.33
N VAL A 20 -3.91 -7.41 -7.33
CA VAL A 20 -3.43 -6.53 -8.39
C VAL A 20 -1.99 -6.90 -8.71
N ASN A 21 -1.44 -6.25 -9.70
CA ASN A 21 -0.02 -6.36 -10.03
C ASN A 21 0.43 -5.01 -10.54
N LEU A 22 0.66 -4.10 -9.60
CA LEU A 22 0.95 -2.71 -9.92
C LEU A 22 2.41 -2.38 -9.61
N PRO A 23 3.14 -1.80 -10.55
CA PRO A 23 4.44 -1.22 -10.22
C PRO A 23 4.24 -0.06 -9.26
N ILE A 24 5.12 0.06 -8.29
CA ILE A 24 5.10 1.18 -7.35
C ILE A 24 6.51 1.75 -7.21
N ARG A 25 6.57 3.00 -6.80
CA ARG A 25 7.79 3.63 -6.33
C ARG A 25 7.57 3.99 -4.87
N LEU A 26 8.52 3.58 -4.04
CA LEU A 26 8.43 3.82 -2.62
C LEU A 26 9.54 4.76 -2.19
N PHE A 27 9.19 5.81 -1.46
CA PHE A 27 10.12 6.80 -0.95
C PHE A 27 10.19 6.59 0.56
N ALA A 28 11.39 6.28 1.05
CA ALA A 28 11.59 5.97 2.45
C ALA A 28 12.99 6.37 2.89
N VAL A 29 13.19 6.44 4.19
CA VAL A 29 14.52 6.58 4.75
C VAL A 29 15.02 5.18 5.08
N VAL A 30 16.10 4.76 4.43
CA VAL A 30 16.71 3.44 4.65
C VAL A 30 18.16 3.69 5.02
N GLN A 31 18.58 3.19 6.18
CA GLN A 31 19.94 3.38 6.70
C GLN A 31 20.33 4.86 6.69
N ASN A 32 19.43 5.69 7.23
CA ASN A 32 19.61 7.16 7.34
C ASN A 32 19.74 7.89 6.02
N ARG A 33 19.32 7.28 4.92
CA ARG A 33 19.35 7.90 3.60
C ARG A 33 17.96 7.91 2.99
N LYS A 34 17.59 9.04 2.39
CA LYS A 34 16.39 9.11 1.56
C LYS A 34 16.59 8.25 0.34
N THR A 35 15.70 7.29 0.17
CA THR A 35 15.87 6.26 -0.85
C THR A 35 14.58 6.10 -1.63
N VAL A 36 14.72 5.90 -2.94
CA VAL A 36 13.61 5.57 -3.81
C VAL A 36 13.77 4.12 -4.22
N LEU A 37 12.76 3.31 -3.94
CA LEU A 37 12.77 1.89 -4.25
C LEU A 37 11.65 1.58 -5.21
N GLN A 38 11.94 0.73 -6.19
CA GLN A 38 10.92 0.22 -7.08
C GLN A 38 10.45 -1.13 -6.58
N GLY A 39 9.15 -1.32 -6.58
CA GLY A 39 8.56 -2.57 -6.12
C GLY A 39 7.24 -2.80 -6.81
N ARG A 40 6.46 -3.70 -6.27
CA ARG A 40 5.15 -4.04 -6.81
C ARG A 40 4.15 -4.21 -5.70
N SER A 41 2.92 -3.75 -5.98
CA SER A 41 1.79 -4.06 -5.12
C SER A 41 1.08 -5.28 -5.68
N HIS A 42 0.79 -6.24 -4.82
CA HIS A 42 0.06 -7.44 -5.22
C HIS A 42 -1.31 -7.54 -4.56
N ASP A 43 -1.67 -6.55 -3.76
CA ASP A 43 -2.93 -6.53 -3.02
C ASP A 43 -3.26 -5.08 -2.72
N LEU A 44 -4.50 -4.68 -2.96
CA LEU A 44 -4.92 -3.28 -2.82
C LEU A 44 -6.32 -3.21 -2.23
N SER A 45 -6.50 -2.27 -1.31
CA SER A 45 -7.81 -1.86 -0.83
C SER A 45 -7.85 -0.33 -0.75
N ARG A 46 -8.98 0.22 -0.33
CA ARG A 46 -9.07 1.66 -0.11
C ARG A 46 -8.23 2.13 1.07
N GLU A 47 -7.80 1.21 1.91
CA GLU A 47 -7.11 1.54 3.16
C GLU A 47 -5.62 1.27 3.13
N GLY A 48 -5.14 0.49 2.17
CA GLY A 48 -3.73 0.16 2.10
C GLY A 48 -3.42 -0.83 1.01
N MET A 49 -2.21 -1.33 1.03
CA MET A 49 -1.77 -2.31 0.05
C MET A 49 -0.68 -3.20 0.63
N ALA A 50 -0.52 -4.36 0.03
CA ALA A 50 0.61 -5.23 0.29
C ALA A 50 1.61 -5.08 -0.85
N ILE A 51 2.87 -4.97 -0.50
CA ILE A 51 3.93 -4.66 -1.48
C ILE A 51 5.12 -5.59 -1.30
N TYR A 52 5.85 -5.75 -2.40
CA TYR A 52 7.20 -6.33 -2.39
C TYR A 52 8.17 -5.23 -2.80
N ILE A 53 9.22 -5.04 -2.02
CA ILE A 53 10.28 -4.08 -2.30
C ILE A 53 11.63 -4.68 -1.92
N PRO A 54 12.73 -4.26 -2.56
CA PRO A 54 14.04 -4.83 -2.28
C PRO A 54 14.74 -4.17 -1.08
N ALA A 55 14.03 -4.08 0.04
CA ALA A 55 14.59 -3.55 1.28
C ALA A 55 13.70 -3.98 2.44
N GLU A 56 14.29 -4.07 3.61
CA GLU A 56 13.54 -4.34 4.82
C GLU A 56 13.11 -3.02 5.44
N LEU A 57 11.80 -2.85 5.60
CA LEU A 57 11.23 -1.70 6.27
C LEU A 57 10.78 -2.10 7.66
N GLN A 58 10.73 -1.14 8.55
CA GLN A 58 10.33 -1.40 9.93
C GLN A 58 8.87 -1.06 10.14
N THR A 59 8.20 -1.89 10.92
CA THR A 59 6.82 -1.61 11.35
C THR A 59 6.77 -0.27 12.04
N GLY A 60 5.80 0.55 11.64
CA GLY A 60 5.65 1.90 12.16
C GLY A 60 6.36 2.96 11.33
N GLN A 61 7.17 2.57 10.37
CA GLN A 61 7.90 3.51 9.53
C GLN A 61 6.93 4.20 8.56
N MET A 62 7.10 5.51 8.41
CA MET A 62 6.33 6.28 7.43
C MET A 62 7.03 6.20 6.09
N VAL A 63 6.23 6.02 5.04
CA VAL A 63 6.72 5.96 3.67
C VAL A 63 5.76 6.74 2.77
N GLN A 64 6.22 7.01 1.56
CA GLN A 64 5.37 7.58 0.52
C GLN A 64 5.40 6.65 -0.67
N ILE A 65 4.24 6.42 -1.28
CA ILE A 65 4.12 5.46 -2.37
C ILE A 65 3.48 6.15 -3.57
N GLU A 66 4.10 5.98 -4.74
CA GLU A 66 3.55 6.44 -6.00
C GLU A 66 3.16 5.25 -6.85
N PHE A 67 2.00 5.33 -7.46
CA PHE A 67 1.55 4.33 -8.42
C PHE A 67 0.54 4.96 -9.38
N VAL A 68 0.29 4.27 -10.49
CA VAL A 68 -0.64 4.73 -11.52
C VAL A 68 -1.82 3.77 -11.56
N ILE A 69 -3.02 4.31 -11.52
CA ILE A 69 -4.23 3.51 -11.69
C ILE A 69 -4.34 3.14 -13.17
N PRO A 70 -4.35 1.83 -13.50
CA PRO A 70 -4.14 1.41 -14.89
C PRO A 70 -5.12 1.97 -15.89
N LYS A 71 -6.42 1.98 -15.56
CA LYS A 71 -7.43 2.32 -16.53
C LYS A 71 -7.51 3.83 -16.76
N SER A 72 -7.50 4.60 -15.69
CA SER A 72 -7.61 6.05 -15.79
C SER A 72 -6.27 6.71 -16.03
N GLN A 73 -5.17 6.00 -15.83
CA GLN A 73 -3.81 6.53 -15.88
C GLN A 73 -3.57 7.63 -14.84
N GLN A 74 -4.42 7.68 -13.83
CA GLN A 74 -4.27 8.64 -12.74
C GLN A 74 -3.09 8.25 -11.86
N ARG A 75 -2.16 9.19 -11.69
CA ARG A 75 -1.02 8.99 -10.80
C ARG A 75 -1.40 9.40 -9.38
N LEU A 76 -1.14 8.53 -8.43
CA LEU A 76 -1.36 8.81 -7.01
C LEU A 76 -0.02 8.80 -6.27
N GLY A 77 0.14 9.77 -5.37
CA GLY A 77 1.23 9.78 -4.40
C GLY A 77 0.61 9.84 -3.02
N VAL A 78 0.75 8.78 -2.25
CA VAL A 78 0.08 8.67 -0.96
C VAL A 78 1.08 8.42 0.14
N ASN A 79 0.79 8.96 1.32
CA ASN A 79 1.55 8.64 2.52
C ASN A 79 1.01 7.35 3.11
N ALA A 80 1.88 6.56 3.71
CA ALA A 80 1.50 5.31 4.31
C ALA A 80 2.40 4.98 5.49
N ILE A 81 1.90 4.09 6.34
CA ILE A 81 2.67 3.59 7.47
C ILE A 81 2.79 2.08 7.35
N VAL A 82 3.98 1.56 7.62
CA VAL A 82 4.23 0.12 7.57
C VAL A 82 3.57 -0.52 8.78
N ARG A 83 2.64 -1.43 8.54
CA ARG A 83 1.92 -2.14 9.61
C ARG A 83 2.46 -3.52 9.86
N CYS A 84 2.99 -4.18 8.83
CA CYS A 84 3.65 -5.46 8.99
C CYS A 84 4.78 -5.57 7.98
N SER A 85 5.79 -6.33 8.33
CA SER A 85 6.97 -6.47 7.49
C SER A 85 7.56 -7.86 7.72
N THR A 86 7.78 -8.60 6.64
CA THR A 86 8.39 -9.92 6.69
C THR A 86 9.32 -10.03 5.48
N GLY A 87 10.62 -9.89 5.73
CA GLY A 87 11.58 -9.84 4.63
C GLY A 87 11.30 -8.65 3.73
N PHE A 88 11.09 -8.91 2.45
CA PHE A 88 10.80 -7.86 1.48
C PHE A 88 9.31 -7.68 1.21
N ARG A 89 8.46 -8.30 2.02
CA ARG A 89 7.00 -8.13 1.96
C ARG A 89 6.55 -7.19 3.05
N CYS A 90 5.72 -6.22 2.69
CA CYS A 90 5.18 -5.27 3.64
C CYS A 90 3.70 -5.06 3.42
N GLY A 91 2.96 -4.91 4.51
CA GLY A 91 1.62 -4.37 4.48
C GLY A 91 1.68 -2.93 4.95
N VAL A 92 1.10 -2.03 4.17
CA VAL A 92 1.08 -0.61 4.51
C VAL A 92 -0.35 -0.11 4.56
N GLU A 93 -0.59 0.85 5.46
CA GLU A 93 -1.88 1.50 5.61
C GLU A 93 -1.74 2.95 5.15
N PHE A 94 -2.64 3.38 4.26
CA PHE A 94 -2.62 4.75 3.76
C PHE A 94 -2.94 5.74 4.88
N GLN A 95 -2.29 6.88 4.85
CA GLN A 95 -2.46 7.94 5.85
C GLN A 95 -2.84 9.24 5.16
N ASN A 96 -3.82 9.93 5.72
CA ASN A 96 -4.16 11.29 5.29
C ASN A 96 -4.44 11.40 3.80
N LEU A 97 -5.22 10.47 3.25
CA LEU A 97 -5.63 10.54 1.85
C LEU A 97 -6.43 11.81 1.61
N THR A 98 -6.12 12.50 0.51
CA THR A 98 -6.97 13.61 0.08
C THR A 98 -8.30 13.07 -0.40
N PRO A 99 -9.36 13.90 -0.41
CA PRO A 99 -10.64 13.45 -0.96
C PRO A 99 -10.52 12.95 -2.40
N LEU A 100 -9.68 13.57 -3.20
CA LEU A 100 -9.46 13.14 -4.59
C LEU A 100 -8.77 11.78 -4.65
N ASP A 101 -7.75 11.56 -3.83
CA ASP A 101 -7.07 10.26 -3.76
C ASP A 101 -8.04 9.16 -3.36
N LEU A 102 -8.86 9.44 -2.34
CA LEU A 102 -9.83 8.47 -1.86
C LEU A 102 -10.86 8.15 -2.95
N GLU A 103 -11.31 9.16 -3.67
CA GLU A 103 -12.25 8.96 -4.78
C GLU A 103 -11.65 8.09 -5.87
N CYS A 104 -10.41 8.37 -6.27
CA CYS A 104 -9.72 7.58 -7.28
C CYS A 104 -9.54 6.13 -6.85
N LEU A 105 -9.13 5.91 -5.60
CA LEU A 105 -8.97 4.57 -5.06
C LEU A 105 -10.30 3.84 -4.98
N SER A 106 -11.34 4.51 -4.52
CA SER A 106 -12.66 3.91 -4.39
C SER A 106 -13.21 3.49 -5.75
N GLN A 107 -13.03 4.33 -6.76
CA GLN A 107 -13.49 4.02 -8.11
C GLN A 107 -12.73 2.81 -8.67
N TYR A 108 -11.41 2.76 -8.48
CA TYR A 108 -10.63 1.64 -8.95
C TYR A 108 -11.02 0.34 -8.23
N CYS A 109 -11.24 0.40 -6.93
CA CYS A 109 -11.69 -0.77 -6.17
C CYS A 109 -13.05 -1.27 -6.67
N LYS A 110 -13.97 -0.36 -7.03
CA LYS A 110 -15.25 -0.76 -7.63
C LYS A 110 -15.04 -1.48 -8.94
N GLU A 111 -14.12 -1.01 -9.75
CA GLU A 111 -13.81 -1.66 -11.03
C GLU A 111 -13.22 -3.05 -10.81
N LEU A 112 -12.34 -3.18 -9.83
CA LEU A 112 -11.76 -4.48 -9.48
C LEU A 112 -12.83 -5.44 -8.98
N ALA A 113 -13.77 -4.95 -8.22
CA ALA A 113 -14.87 -5.78 -7.69
C ALA A 113 -15.74 -6.33 -8.82
N THR A 114 -15.95 -5.56 -9.90
CA THR A 114 -16.74 -6.02 -11.04
C THR A 114 -16.00 -7.07 -11.87
N LEU A 115 -14.68 -7.08 -11.82
CA LEU A 115 -13.88 -8.06 -12.56
C LEU A 115 -13.70 -9.36 -11.80
N ALA A 116 -13.98 -9.35 -10.52
CA ALA A 116 -13.73 -10.52 -9.67
C ALA A 116 -14.79 -11.61 -9.88
#